data_cc95f4a3d32c3b11ade3901c96ca3144
#
_entry.id   cc95f4a3d32c3b11ade3901c96ca3144
#
_cell.length_a   1.000
_cell.length_b   1.000
_cell.length_c   1.000
_cell.angle_alpha   90.00
_cell.angle_beta   90.00
_cell.angle_gamma   90.00
#
_symmetry.space_group_name_H-M   'P 1'
#
loop_
_entity.id
_entity.type
_entity.pdbx_description
1 polymer ?
#
loop_
_entity_poly.entity_id
_entity_poly.type
_entity_poly.pdbx_seq_one_letter_code
_entity_poly.pdbx_strand_id
1 'polypeptide(L)'
;GNQIMKKGFLNKAVCLGDILHKASYTQTFMGGAKGEFAGKSRFYRDHGFDKVLGLDELKGKLKDQKYQNTWGLFDDSLFDMAAKEYFSLANSGEPFNLTLLTLDTHHPNGFQSKSCIQYGPRNNSMLNAIHCTDQLLEKFINKIKQHPSYKNTVVVIMSDHLAMQNVTYKYYPEDYERKLLVTVLNSKVKGKIETHGTHMDIAPTILDLLNVVYEPGFLLGKSLVKPAVNKPSNINSSDYSLVRNINSNYFSASATVCNSKLAWNSNHTIG
;
A
#
# COMPACT_ATOMS: atom_id res chain seq x y z
N GLY A 1 9.33 -5.64 -15.69
CA GLY A 1 9.32 -4.59 -14.71
C GLY A 1 8.61 -3.31 -15.19
N ASN A 2 9.28 -2.19 -15.08
CA ASN A 2 8.70 -0.85 -15.28
C ASN A 2 8.05 -0.61 -16.65
N GLN A 3 8.43 -1.34 -17.69
CA GLN A 3 7.83 -1.16 -19.03
C GLN A 3 6.42 -1.76 -19.14
N ILE A 4 6.14 -2.84 -18.44
CA ILE A 4 4.80 -3.46 -18.41
C ILE A 4 3.82 -2.51 -17.71
N MET A 5 4.25 -1.87 -16.65
CA MET A 5 3.44 -0.90 -15.91
C MET A 5 3.16 0.39 -16.70
N LYS A 6 4.08 0.81 -17.59
CA LYS A 6 3.86 1.95 -18.49
C LYS A 6 2.78 1.69 -19.55
N LYS A 7 2.59 0.43 -19.96
CA LYS A 7 1.58 0.03 -20.97
C LYS A 7 0.20 -0.30 -20.39
N GLY A 8 0.02 -0.16 -19.08
CA GLY A 8 -1.14 -0.61 -18.31
C GLY A 8 -0.85 -1.96 -17.65
N PHE A 9 -1.04 -2.01 -16.34
CA PHE A 9 -0.83 -3.21 -15.53
C PHE A 9 -2.13 -3.55 -14.82
N LEU A 10 -2.57 -4.79 -14.98
CA LEU A 10 -3.82 -5.29 -14.40
C LEU A 10 -5.08 -4.51 -14.81
N ASN A 11 -5.05 -3.81 -15.93
CA ASN A 11 -6.14 -2.94 -16.39
C ASN A 11 -7.48 -3.65 -16.66
N LYS A 12 -7.49 -4.98 -16.64
CA LYS A 12 -8.68 -5.84 -16.72
C LYS A 12 -9.00 -6.54 -15.40
N ALA A 13 -8.14 -6.41 -14.40
CA ALA A 13 -8.39 -6.97 -13.07
C ALA A 13 -9.25 -6.02 -12.25
N VAL A 14 -10.02 -6.57 -11.32
CA VAL A 14 -10.72 -5.79 -10.30
C VAL A 14 -9.81 -5.69 -9.09
N CYS A 15 -9.33 -4.49 -8.82
CA CYS A 15 -8.45 -4.18 -7.68
C CYS A 15 -9.25 -3.56 -6.52
N LEU A 16 -8.60 -3.39 -5.37
CA LEU A 16 -9.21 -2.77 -4.19
C LEU A 16 -9.83 -1.40 -4.53
N GLY A 17 -9.12 -0.57 -5.31
CA GLY A 17 -9.62 0.75 -5.69
C GLY A 17 -10.91 0.69 -6.50
N ASP A 18 -11.04 -0.26 -7.44
CA ASP A 18 -12.27 -0.43 -8.23
C ASP A 18 -13.48 -0.79 -7.35
N ILE A 19 -13.26 -1.64 -6.33
CA ILE A 19 -14.31 -2.05 -5.40
C ILE A 19 -14.73 -0.87 -4.52
N LEU A 20 -13.76 -0.14 -3.98
CA LEU A 20 -14.03 1.05 -3.16
C LEU A 20 -14.72 2.15 -3.97
N HIS A 21 -14.33 2.35 -5.24
CA HIS A 21 -15.00 3.29 -6.14
C HIS A 21 -16.47 2.91 -6.36
N LYS A 22 -16.77 1.62 -6.61
CA LYS A 22 -18.15 1.12 -6.69
C LYS A 22 -18.94 1.29 -5.39
N ALA A 23 -18.24 1.29 -4.26
CA ALA A 23 -18.81 1.54 -2.93
C ALA A 23 -18.89 3.05 -2.59
N SER A 24 -18.74 3.93 -3.59
CA SER A 24 -18.83 5.40 -3.49
C SER A 24 -17.75 6.03 -2.58
N TYR A 25 -16.58 5.42 -2.49
CA TYR A 25 -15.43 6.05 -1.82
C TYR A 25 -14.77 7.05 -2.75
N THR A 26 -14.55 8.27 -2.26
CA THR A 26 -13.62 9.23 -2.89
C THR A 26 -12.18 8.82 -2.57
N GLN A 27 -11.34 8.64 -3.60
CA GLN A 27 -10.03 8.04 -3.43
C GLN A 27 -8.90 8.96 -3.84
N THR A 28 -7.94 9.17 -2.93
CA THR A 28 -6.71 9.93 -3.18
C THR A 28 -5.49 9.08 -2.90
N PHE A 29 -4.58 8.99 -3.87
CA PHE A 29 -3.22 8.48 -3.68
C PHE A 29 -2.24 9.65 -3.57
N MET A 30 -1.32 9.59 -2.59
CA MET A 30 -0.21 10.53 -2.45
C MET A 30 1.10 9.77 -2.24
N GLY A 31 2.13 10.14 -2.99
CA GLY A 31 3.45 9.53 -2.84
C GLY A 31 4.59 10.52 -3.07
N GLY A 32 5.70 10.36 -2.34
CA GLY A 32 6.85 11.26 -2.42
C GLY A 32 7.60 11.21 -3.75
N ALA A 33 7.60 10.07 -4.45
CA ALA A 33 8.30 9.88 -5.71
C ALA A 33 7.49 10.33 -6.93
N LYS A 34 8.15 10.46 -8.09
CA LYS A 34 7.47 10.70 -9.37
C LYS A 34 6.39 9.65 -9.61
N GLY A 35 5.20 10.11 -9.98
CA GLY A 35 4.05 9.23 -10.21
C GLY A 35 4.26 8.23 -11.34
N GLU A 36 5.03 8.59 -12.36
CA GLU A 36 5.37 7.71 -13.47
C GLU A 36 6.33 6.57 -13.10
N PHE A 37 7.10 6.75 -12.00
CA PHE A 37 8.01 5.70 -11.54
C PHE A 37 7.23 4.43 -11.22
N ALA A 38 7.63 3.33 -11.84
CA ALA A 38 6.97 2.02 -11.78
C ALA A 38 5.49 2.03 -12.26
N GLY A 39 5.05 3.06 -12.99
CA GLY A 39 3.70 3.16 -13.54
C GLY A 39 2.60 3.44 -12.52
N LYS A 40 2.95 3.89 -11.30
CA LYS A 40 2.01 4.10 -10.19
C LYS A 40 0.84 5.00 -10.54
N SER A 41 1.11 6.18 -11.10
CA SER A 41 0.05 7.13 -11.45
C SER A 41 -0.98 6.54 -12.39
N ARG A 42 -0.54 5.80 -13.39
CA ARG A 42 -1.43 5.13 -14.31
C ARG A 42 -2.25 4.05 -13.62
N PHE A 43 -1.57 3.17 -12.85
CA PHE A 43 -2.25 2.09 -12.13
C PHE A 43 -3.38 2.62 -11.24
N TYR A 44 -3.12 3.64 -10.43
CA TYR A 44 -4.14 4.17 -9.53
C TYR A 44 -5.29 4.84 -10.30
N ARG A 45 -5.00 5.60 -11.38
CA ARG A 45 -6.06 6.19 -12.24
C ARG A 45 -6.89 5.11 -12.92
N ASP A 46 -6.25 4.05 -13.43
CA ASP A 46 -6.95 2.95 -14.10
C ASP A 46 -7.83 2.14 -13.12
N HIS A 47 -7.57 2.23 -11.80
CA HIS A 47 -8.24 1.46 -10.74
C HIS A 47 -9.01 2.36 -9.73
N GLY A 48 -9.73 3.36 -10.23
CA GLY A 48 -10.77 4.06 -9.49
C GLY A 48 -10.32 5.13 -8.51
N PHE A 49 -9.08 5.62 -8.60
CA PHE A 49 -8.62 6.75 -7.80
C PHE A 49 -8.94 8.08 -8.48
N ASP A 50 -9.62 8.98 -7.75
CA ASP A 50 -10.04 10.30 -8.24
C ASP A 50 -8.87 11.28 -8.30
N LYS A 51 -7.94 11.19 -7.34
CA LYS A 51 -6.72 11.99 -7.30
C LYS A 51 -5.50 11.10 -7.17
N VAL A 52 -4.48 11.39 -7.99
CA VAL A 52 -3.19 10.70 -7.94
C VAL A 52 -2.10 11.76 -7.93
N LEU A 53 -1.47 11.95 -6.78
CA LEU A 53 -0.54 13.03 -6.48
C LEU A 53 0.85 12.45 -6.20
N GLY A 54 1.73 12.52 -7.17
CA GLY A 54 3.15 12.22 -7.03
C GLY A 54 4.00 13.47 -6.83
N LEU A 55 5.31 13.33 -6.94
CA LEU A 55 6.26 14.44 -6.80
C LEU A 55 5.88 15.64 -7.68
N ASP A 56 5.51 15.40 -8.92
CA ASP A 56 5.28 16.49 -9.89
C ASP A 56 4.06 17.33 -9.52
N GLU A 57 3.03 16.74 -8.93
CA GLU A 57 1.83 17.41 -8.45
C GLU A 57 2.04 18.07 -7.07
N LEU A 58 2.97 17.55 -6.27
CA LEU A 58 3.18 17.98 -4.88
C LEU A 58 4.33 18.97 -4.70
N LYS A 59 5.39 18.90 -5.51
CA LYS A 59 6.61 19.73 -5.33
C LYS A 59 6.33 21.23 -5.30
N GLY A 60 5.37 21.71 -6.10
CA GLY A 60 4.98 23.12 -6.12
C GLY A 60 4.36 23.62 -4.81
N LYS A 61 3.94 22.73 -3.91
CA LYS A 61 3.37 23.05 -2.59
C LYS A 61 4.43 23.09 -1.49
N LEU A 62 5.68 22.76 -1.77
CA LEU A 62 6.79 22.88 -0.81
C LEU A 62 7.08 24.35 -0.53
N LYS A 63 7.33 24.68 0.74
CA LYS A 63 7.83 26.00 1.15
C LYS A 63 9.22 26.27 0.59
N ASP A 64 10.09 25.27 0.60
CA ASP A 64 11.39 25.26 -0.04
C ASP A 64 11.40 24.17 -1.11
N GLN A 65 11.38 24.55 -2.38
CA GLN A 65 11.35 23.60 -3.50
C GLN A 65 12.62 22.78 -3.64
N LYS A 66 13.73 23.21 -3.01
CA LYS A 66 14.98 22.46 -2.96
C LYS A 66 14.96 21.37 -1.87
N TYR A 67 13.98 21.40 -0.97
CA TYR A 67 13.86 20.41 0.09
C TYR A 67 13.28 19.10 -0.45
N GLN A 68 14.13 18.35 -1.12
CA GLN A 68 13.84 17.04 -1.71
C GLN A 68 15.09 16.17 -1.56
N ASN A 69 14.89 14.84 -1.50
CA ASN A 69 15.95 13.86 -1.60
C ASN A 69 16.08 13.34 -3.05
N THR A 70 16.99 12.43 -3.31
CA THR A 70 17.24 11.88 -4.66
C THR A 70 16.06 11.13 -5.27
N TRP A 71 15.09 10.71 -4.45
CA TRP A 71 13.88 10.00 -4.88
C TRP A 71 12.65 10.89 -4.97
N GLY A 72 12.64 12.03 -4.27
CA GLY A 72 11.51 12.96 -4.26
C GLY A 72 11.33 13.69 -2.95
N LEU A 73 10.09 13.80 -2.48
CA LEU A 73 9.75 14.51 -1.25
C LEU A 73 10.25 13.74 -0.03
N PHE A 74 10.69 14.48 0.98
CA PHE A 74 10.84 13.95 2.32
C PHE A 74 9.48 13.63 2.94
N ASP A 75 9.44 12.60 3.81
CA ASP A 75 8.20 12.13 4.42
C ASP A 75 7.53 13.18 5.33
N ASP A 76 8.27 14.08 5.97
CA ASP A 76 7.68 15.17 6.75
C ASP A 76 6.80 16.09 5.90
N SER A 77 7.26 16.43 4.70
CA SER A 77 6.50 17.23 3.74
C SER A 77 5.29 16.45 3.20
N LEU A 78 5.47 15.15 2.93
CA LEU A 78 4.38 14.29 2.48
C LEU A 78 3.28 14.18 3.55
N PHE A 79 3.62 13.91 4.81
CA PHE A 79 2.66 13.78 5.91
C PHE A 79 1.93 15.12 6.21
N ASP A 80 2.62 16.25 6.11
CA ASP A 80 1.97 17.56 6.28
C ASP A 80 0.93 17.84 5.19
N MET A 81 1.24 17.47 3.94
CA MET A 81 0.29 17.59 2.82
C MET A 81 -0.84 16.57 2.95
N ALA A 82 -0.52 15.34 3.36
CA ALA A 82 -1.50 14.27 3.57
C ALA A 82 -2.49 14.60 4.69
N ALA A 83 -2.06 15.27 5.76
CA ALA A 83 -2.97 15.73 6.81
C ALA A 83 -3.99 16.73 6.28
N LYS A 84 -3.58 17.66 5.41
CA LYS A 84 -4.50 18.61 4.76
C LYS A 84 -5.50 17.89 3.86
N GLU A 85 -5.04 16.91 3.08
CA GLU A 85 -5.92 16.12 2.22
C GLU A 85 -6.88 15.28 3.06
N TYR A 86 -6.42 14.66 4.17
CA TYR A 86 -7.28 13.95 5.09
C TYR A 86 -8.42 14.82 5.60
N PHE A 87 -8.11 16.03 6.08
CA PHE A 87 -9.14 16.94 6.56
C PHE A 87 -10.09 17.41 5.46
N SER A 88 -9.59 17.61 4.25
CA SER A 88 -10.42 17.95 3.09
C SER A 88 -11.41 16.83 2.77
N LEU A 89 -10.94 15.58 2.72
CA LEU A 89 -11.77 14.41 2.49
C LEU A 89 -12.76 14.17 3.64
N ALA A 90 -12.29 14.28 4.89
CA ALA A 90 -13.11 14.07 6.07
C ALA A 90 -14.24 15.12 6.23
N ASN A 91 -14.00 16.35 5.81
CA ASN A 91 -14.99 17.43 5.83
C ASN A 91 -16.07 17.32 4.74
N SER A 92 -15.87 16.49 3.71
CA SER A 92 -16.91 16.25 2.71
C SER A 92 -18.09 15.45 3.28
N GLY A 93 -17.86 14.70 4.34
CA GLY A 93 -18.85 13.80 4.94
C GLY A 93 -19.04 12.48 4.21
N GLU A 94 -18.39 12.31 3.06
CA GLU A 94 -18.48 11.13 2.22
C GLU A 94 -17.42 10.07 2.60
N PRO A 95 -17.66 8.78 2.32
CA PRO A 95 -16.63 7.76 2.47
C PRO A 95 -15.39 8.08 1.65
N PHE A 96 -14.21 7.88 2.22
CA PHE A 96 -12.96 8.15 1.49
C PHE A 96 -11.87 7.12 1.75
N ASN A 97 -10.95 7.02 0.79
CA ASN A 97 -9.70 6.29 0.89
C ASN A 97 -8.53 7.24 0.61
N LEU A 98 -7.65 7.41 1.59
CA LEU A 98 -6.39 8.13 1.44
C LEU A 98 -5.23 7.13 1.52
N THR A 99 -4.59 6.86 0.40
CA THR A 99 -3.43 5.97 0.30
C THR A 99 -2.15 6.78 0.25
N LEU A 100 -1.23 6.53 1.19
CA LEU A 100 0.06 7.19 1.27
C LEU A 100 1.20 6.21 0.97
N LEU A 101 2.19 6.64 0.20
CA LEU A 101 3.44 5.91 -0.02
C LEU A 101 4.62 6.75 0.42
N THR A 102 5.19 6.41 1.58
CA THR A 102 6.37 7.06 2.16
C THR A 102 7.64 6.68 1.42
N LEU A 103 8.71 7.46 1.60
CA LEU A 103 9.91 7.35 0.79
C LEU A 103 11.22 7.36 1.59
N ASP A 104 11.22 7.94 2.79
CA ASP A 104 12.45 8.18 3.55
C ASP A 104 13.17 6.89 3.99
N THR A 105 12.46 5.77 4.10
CA THR A 105 13.04 4.46 4.42
C THR A 105 13.55 3.69 3.19
N HIS A 106 13.66 4.34 2.02
CA HIS A 106 14.11 3.68 0.79
C HIS A 106 15.60 3.31 0.87
N HIS A 107 15.89 2.07 0.42
CA HIS A 107 17.27 1.56 0.39
C HIS A 107 18.19 2.35 -0.56
N PRO A 108 19.53 2.27 -0.44
CA PRO A 108 20.28 1.49 0.56
C PRO A 108 20.48 2.20 1.90
N ASN A 109 20.36 3.53 1.96
CA ASN A 109 20.79 4.33 3.10
C ASN A 109 19.64 4.96 3.89
N GLY A 110 18.46 5.10 3.28
CA GLY A 110 17.38 5.92 3.81
C GLY A 110 17.66 7.42 3.79
N PHE A 111 16.70 8.22 4.14
CA PHE A 111 16.76 9.67 4.18
C PHE A 111 16.06 10.17 5.43
N GLN A 112 16.76 10.92 6.27
CA GLN A 112 16.12 11.51 7.46
C GLN A 112 15.54 12.87 7.12
N SER A 113 14.24 13.06 7.34
CA SER A 113 13.59 14.37 7.28
C SER A 113 14.18 15.34 8.32
N LYS A 114 14.30 16.63 7.97
CA LYS A 114 14.88 17.66 8.85
C LYS A 114 14.10 17.88 10.15
N SER A 115 12.82 17.59 10.16
CA SER A 115 11.94 17.78 11.31
C SER A 115 12.08 16.69 12.38
N CYS A 116 12.89 15.66 12.15
CA CYS A 116 13.06 14.55 13.07
C CYS A 116 14.29 14.71 13.95
N ILE A 117 14.19 14.13 15.15
CA ILE A 117 15.34 14.00 16.06
C ILE A 117 16.18 12.81 15.62
N GLN A 118 17.49 12.98 15.63
CA GLN A 118 18.42 11.91 15.30
C GLN A 118 18.26 10.72 16.26
N TYR A 119 18.30 9.51 15.70
CA TYR A 119 18.21 8.29 16.49
C TYR A 119 19.51 8.03 17.27
N GLY A 120 19.42 8.14 18.59
CA GLY A 120 20.40 7.74 19.61
C GLY A 120 21.86 7.61 19.24
N PRO A 121 22.63 6.72 19.89
CA PRO A 121 24.10 6.63 19.71
C PRO A 121 24.51 5.95 18.38
N ARG A 122 23.58 5.37 17.62
CA ARG A 122 23.89 4.69 16.36
C ARG A 122 23.90 5.66 15.21
N ASN A 123 25.08 6.00 14.71
CA ASN A 123 25.21 6.80 13.48
C ASN A 123 24.98 5.91 12.25
N ASN A 124 23.71 5.63 11.94
CA ASN A 124 23.29 4.84 10.80
C ASN A 124 22.11 5.53 10.11
N SER A 125 22.31 5.92 8.85
CA SER A 125 21.33 6.71 8.10
C SER A 125 19.98 6.00 7.94
N MET A 126 19.98 4.69 7.68
CA MET A 126 18.74 3.91 7.57
C MET A 126 17.99 3.81 8.91
N LEU A 127 18.69 3.60 10.02
CA LEU A 127 18.06 3.59 11.35
C LEU A 127 17.49 4.97 11.69
N ASN A 128 18.19 6.04 11.34
CA ASN A 128 17.68 7.40 11.51
C ASN A 128 16.42 7.64 10.66
N ALA A 129 16.41 7.16 9.41
CA ALA A 129 15.25 7.27 8.53
C ALA A 129 14.04 6.48 9.07
N ILE A 130 14.24 5.24 9.51
CA ILE A 130 13.17 4.41 10.09
C ILE A 130 12.60 5.08 11.34
N HIS A 131 13.44 5.53 12.26
CA HIS A 131 13.02 6.20 13.49
C HIS A 131 12.30 7.53 13.19
N CYS A 132 12.78 8.25 12.17
CA CYS A 132 12.15 9.49 11.71
C CYS A 132 10.74 9.21 11.15
N THR A 133 10.59 8.24 10.26
CA THR A 133 9.27 7.88 9.69
C THR A 133 8.30 7.43 10.78
N ASP A 134 8.76 6.72 11.81
CA ASP A 134 7.96 6.34 12.97
C ASP A 134 7.45 7.58 13.73
N GLN A 135 8.34 8.55 14.04
CA GLN A 135 7.94 9.82 14.68
C GLN A 135 6.93 10.61 13.83
N LEU A 136 7.14 10.66 12.52
CA LEU A 136 6.26 11.38 11.60
C LEU A 136 4.89 10.72 11.51
N LEU A 137 4.87 9.39 11.47
CA LEU A 137 3.64 8.60 11.48
C LEU A 137 2.85 8.82 12.77
N GLU A 138 3.52 8.80 13.94
CA GLU A 138 2.89 9.11 15.23
C GLU A 138 2.24 10.52 15.20
N LYS A 139 2.99 11.55 14.76
CA LYS A 139 2.48 12.91 14.65
C LYS A 139 1.27 12.98 13.71
N PHE A 140 1.33 12.32 12.57
CA PHE A 140 0.23 12.27 11.60
C PHE A 140 -1.01 11.61 12.20
N ILE A 141 -0.86 10.43 12.82
CA ILE A 141 -1.96 9.72 13.48
C ILE A 141 -2.58 10.56 14.59
N ASN A 142 -1.76 11.20 15.45
CA ASN A 142 -2.26 12.05 16.51
C ASN A 142 -2.99 13.28 15.96
N LYS A 143 -2.58 13.82 14.82
CA LYS A 143 -3.25 14.94 14.15
C LYS A 143 -4.62 14.53 13.59
N ILE A 144 -4.72 13.42 12.90
CA ILE A 144 -6.00 12.94 12.33
C ILE A 144 -6.99 12.47 13.41
N LYS A 145 -6.49 11.97 14.55
CA LYS A 145 -7.32 11.61 15.72
C LYS A 145 -8.14 12.76 16.29
N GLN A 146 -7.70 14.00 16.06
CA GLN A 146 -8.42 15.20 16.54
C GLN A 146 -9.70 15.47 15.74
N HIS A 147 -9.86 14.87 14.55
CA HIS A 147 -11.04 15.07 13.72
C HIS A 147 -12.16 14.08 14.08
N PRO A 148 -13.43 14.53 14.15
CA PRO A 148 -14.55 13.64 14.51
C PRO A 148 -14.72 12.41 13.60
N SER A 149 -14.33 12.50 12.32
CA SER A 149 -14.39 11.39 11.38
C SER A 149 -13.46 10.23 11.75
N TYR A 150 -12.43 10.48 12.58
CA TYR A 150 -11.49 9.42 12.97
C TYR A 150 -12.19 8.22 13.60
N LYS A 151 -13.28 8.44 14.36
CA LYS A 151 -14.07 7.34 14.95
C LYS A 151 -14.55 6.29 13.93
N ASN A 152 -14.72 6.70 12.67
CA ASN A 152 -15.15 5.86 11.55
C ASN A 152 -14.02 5.59 10.54
N THR A 153 -12.77 5.96 10.86
CA THR A 153 -11.62 5.80 9.97
C THR A 153 -10.78 4.61 10.41
N VAL A 154 -10.67 3.58 9.59
CA VAL A 154 -9.70 2.49 9.76
C VAL A 154 -8.37 2.93 9.17
N VAL A 155 -7.29 2.82 9.95
CA VAL A 155 -5.93 3.12 9.47
C VAL A 155 -5.14 1.84 9.32
N VAL A 156 -4.65 1.57 8.12
CA VAL A 156 -3.80 0.42 7.80
C VAL A 156 -2.38 0.90 7.56
N ILE A 157 -1.45 0.40 8.34
CA ILE A 157 -0.01 0.65 8.22
C ILE A 157 0.64 -0.65 7.77
N MET A 158 1.33 -0.62 6.64
CA MET A 158 1.94 -1.82 6.09
C MET A 158 3.25 -1.54 5.35
N SER A 159 4.11 -2.56 5.29
CA SER A 159 5.26 -2.54 4.39
C SER A 159 4.80 -2.86 2.96
N ASP A 160 5.35 -2.15 1.98
CA ASP A 160 5.11 -2.42 0.56
C ASP A 160 5.80 -3.70 0.07
N HIS A 161 6.99 -4.00 0.61
CA HIS A 161 7.74 -5.24 0.37
C HIS A 161 8.77 -5.48 1.49
N LEU A 162 9.41 -6.64 1.51
CA LEU A 162 10.54 -6.90 2.40
C LEU A 162 11.69 -5.93 2.10
N ALA A 163 12.33 -5.42 3.16
CA ALA A 163 13.45 -4.52 3.02
C ALA A 163 14.52 -5.10 2.09
N MET A 164 14.93 -4.33 1.08
CA MET A 164 16.07 -4.68 0.24
C MET A 164 17.36 -4.51 1.02
N GLN A 165 18.45 -5.10 0.52
CA GLN A 165 19.75 -5.04 1.18
C GLN A 165 20.14 -3.58 1.47
N ASN A 166 20.47 -3.33 2.74
CA ASN A 166 20.80 -2.00 3.24
C ASN A 166 21.78 -2.08 4.41
N VAL A 167 22.20 -0.93 4.91
CA VAL A 167 23.22 -0.80 5.96
C VAL A 167 22.81 -1.36 7.33
N THR A 168 21.55 -1.74 7.52
CA THR A 168 21.06 -2.34 8.78
C THR A 168 21.15 -3.86 8.82
N TYR A 169 21.38 -4.54 7.69
CA TYR A 169 21.42 -6.01 7.61
C TYR A 169 22.42 -6.65 8.59
N LYS A 170 23.52 -5.97 8.86
CA LYS A 170 24.52 -6.43 9.84
C LYS A 170 24.02 -6.52 11.29
N TYR A 171 22.84 -5.99 11.56
CA TYR A 171 22.22 -6.03 12.89
C TYR A 171 21.16 -7.12 13.02
N TYR A 172 20.82 -7.80 11.93
CA TYR A 172 19.88 -8.92 11.99
C TYR A 172 20.58 -10.16 12.52
N PRO A 173 19.95 -10.92 13.42
CA PRO A 173 20.42 -12.27 13.76
C PRO A 173 20.49 -13.14 12.48
N GLU A 174 21.41 -14.13 12.46
CA GLU A 174 21.61 -15.01 11.30
C GLU A 174 20.35 -15.81 10.95
N ASP A 175 19.57 -16.19 11.95
CA ASP A 175 18.32 -16.96 11.83
C ASP A 175 17.06 -16.09 11.77
N TYR A 176 17.22 -14.77 11.62
CA TYR A 176 16.07 -13.85 11.63
C TYR A 176 15.19 -14.00 10.40
N GLU A 177 13.98 -14.54 10.61
CA GLU A 177 12.95 -14.59 9.59
C GLU A 177 12.32 -13.20 9.41
N ARG A 178 12.58 -12.57 8.27
CA ARG A 178 12.02 -11.24 7.95
C ARG A 178 10.55 -11.36 7.58
N LYS A 179 9.73 -10.51 8.20
CA LYS A 179 8.29 -10.44 7.98
C LYS A 179 7.88 -9.04 7.57
N LEU A 180 6.76 -8.93 6.87
CA LEU A 180 6.14 -7.66 6.54
C LEU A 180 5.36 -7.15 7.76
N LEU A 181 5.48 -5.85 8.01
CA LEU A 181 4.62 -5.19 8.99
C LEU A 181 3.22 -5.03 8.40
N VAL A 182 2.20 -5.42 9.16
CA VAL A 182 0.81 -5.03 8.92
C VAL A 182 0.18 -4.70 10.28
N THR A 183 -0.22 -3.47 10.45
CA THR A 183 -0.89 -3.00 11.67
C THR A 183 -2.15 -2.24 11.30
N VAL A 184 -3.25 -2.54 11.98
CA VAL A 184 -4.53 -1.88 11.77
C VAL A 184 -4.94 -1.16 13.04
N LEU A 185 -5.18 0.15 12.92
CA LEU A 185 -5.68 0.97 14.01
C LEU A 185 -7.15 1.26 13.82
N ASN A 186 -7.83 1.47 14.94
CA ASN A 186 -9.24 1.86 14.99
C ASN A 186 -10.21 0.88 14.30
N SER A 187 -9.84 -0.39 14.26
CA SER A 187 -10.68 -1.48 13.76
C SER A 187 -11.55 -2.06 14.88
N LYS A 188 -12.68 -2.68 14.51
CA LYS A 188 -13.52 -3.49 15.43
C LYS A 188 -12.82 -4.79 15.81
N VAL A 189 -11.99 -5.33 14.94
CA VAL A 189 -11.17 -6.53 15.22
C VAL A 189 -10.00 -6.12 16.11
N LYS A 190 -9.80 -6.83 17.20
CA LYS A 190 -8.75 -6.55 18.20
C LYS A 190 -7.83 -7.76 18.36
N GLY A 191 -6.60 -7.49 18.74
CA GLY A 191 -5.60 -8.51 19.02
C GLY A 191 -4.67 -8.81 17.85
N LYS A 192 -3.83 -9.82 18.03
CA LYS A 192 -2.85 -10.28 17.05
C LYS A 192 -3.46 -11.40 16.21
N ILE A 193 -3.26 -11.34 14.91
CA ILE A 193 -3.63 -12.40 13.97
C ILE A 193 -2.40 -13.27 13.76
N GLU A 194 -2.47 -14.53 14.19
CA GLU A 194 -1.36 -15.49 14.07
C GLU A 194 -1.35 -16.23 12.72
N THR A 195 -2.38 -16.04 11.90
CA THR A 195 -2.45 -16.67 10.57
C THR A 195 -1.40 -16.07 9.65
N HIS A 196 -0.61 -16.94 9.02
CA HIS A 196 0.31 -16.50 7.97
C HIS A 196 -0.48 -15.92 6.78
N GLY A 197 -0.03 -14.75 6.33
CA GLY A 197 -0.63 -14.04 5.21
C GLY A 197 0.41 -13.53 4.23
N THR A 198 -0.07 -13.07 3.10
CA THR A 198 0.71 -12.44 2.03
C THR A 198 0.11 -11.08 1.65
N HIS A 199 0.78 -10.31 0.80
CA HIS A 199 0.20 -9.06 0.26
C HIS A 199 -1.16 -9.28 -0.44
N MET A 200 -1.39 -10.47 -0.99
CA MET A 200 -2.65 -10.77 -1.68
C MET A 200 -3.85 -10.80 -0.74
N ASP A 201 -3.60 -11.05 0.55
CA ASP A 201 -4.63 -11.12 1.59
C ASP A 201 -5.03 -9.72 2.12
N ILE A 202 -4.27 -8.69 1.80
CA ILE A 202 -4.49 -7.32 2.32
C ILE A 202 -5.78 -6.72 1.78
N ALA A 203 -6.02 -6.78 0.47
CA ALA A 203 -7.23 -6.19 -0.13
C ALA A 203 -8.52 -6.80 0.41
N PRO A 204 -8.73 -8.14 0.42
CA PRO A 204 -9.92 -8.74 1.03
C PRO A 204 -10.02 -8.47 2.54
N THR A 205 -8.89 -8.39 3.25
CA THR A 205 -8.88 -8.04 4.68
C THR A 205 -9.38 -6.62 4.91
N ILE A 206 -8.91 -5.64 4.13
CA ILE A 206 -9.37 -4.24 4.21
C ILE A 206 -10.88 -4.16 3.94
N LEU A 207 -11.37 -4.80 2.90
CA LEU A 207 -12.80 -4.77 2.56
C LEU A 207 -13.67 -5.33 3.69
N ASP A 208 -13.23 -6.41 4.32
CA ASP A 208 -13.95 -6.98 5.46
C ASP A 208 -13.89 -6.10 6.70
N LEU A 209 -12.76 -5.45 6.98
CA LEU A 209 -12.64 -4.48 8.07
C LEU A 209 -13.55 -3.26 7.87
N LEU A 210 -13.80 -2.87 6.63
CA LEU A 210 -14.69 -1.77 6.25
C LEU A 210 -16.15 -2.20 6.12
N ASN A 211 -16.46 -3.51 6.20
CA ASN A 211 -17.77 -4.11 5.89
C ASN A 211 -18.25 -3.73 4.47
N VAL A 212 -17.33 -3.59 3.53
CA VAL A 212 -17.67 -3.38 2.12
C VAL A 212 -18.04 -4.72 1.49
N VAL A 213 -19.22 -4.79 0.90
CA VAL A 213 -19.68 -5.99 0.18
C VAL A 213 -18.97 -6.07 -1.16
N TYR A 214 -18.37 -7.19 -1.43
CA TYR A 214 -17.72 -7.49 -2.71
C TYR A 214 -18.02 -8.92 -3.14
N GLU A 215 -18.04 -9.15 -4.44
CA GLU A 215 -18.19 -10.53 -4.92
C GLU A 215 -16.93 -11.34 -4.57
N PRO A 216 -17.08 -12.59 -4.12
CA PRO A 216 -15.95 -13.48 -3.89
C PRO A 216 -15.16 -13.64 -5.19
N GLY A 217 -13.91 -13.30 -5.20
CA GLY A 217 -13.18 -13.38 -6.47
C GLY A 217 -11.76 -12.86 -6.49
N PHE A 218 -11.15 -12.63 -5.33
CA PHE A 218 -9.69 -12.45 -5.29
C PHE A 218 -9.03 -13.78 -5.65
N LEU A 219 -8.21 -13.76 -6.70
CA LEU A 219 -7.66 -14.98 -7.30
C LEU A 219 -6.91 -15.85 -6.30
N LEU A 220 -6.15 -15.24 -5.37
CA LEU A 220 -5.36 -15.93 -4.36
C LEU A 220 -5.55 -15.36 -2.95
N GLY A 221 -6.00 -14.14 -2.81
CA GLY A 221 -6.10 -13.46 -1.52
C GLY A 221 -7.33 -13.89 -0.72
N LYS A 222 -7.16 -13.99 0.59
CA LYS A 222 -8.24 -14.26 1.55
C LYS A 222 -8.18 -13.27 2.69
N SER A 223 -9.33 -12.92 3.25
CA SER A 223 -9.37 -12.08 4.43
C SER A 223 -8.73 -12.78 5.64
N LEU A 224 -7.84 -12.08 6.32
CA LEU A 224 -7.18 -12.56 7.53
C LEU A 224 -8.04 -12.36 8.79
N VAL A 225 -9.12 -11.61 8.70
CA VAL A 225 -10.01 -11.30 9.84
C VAL A 225 -11.28 -12.14 9.87
N LYS A 226 -11.57 -12.87 8.82
CA LYS A 226 -12.66 -13.86 8.80
C LYS A 226 -12.12 -15.26 9.11
N PRO A 227 -12.88 -16.10 9.87
CA PRO A 227 -12.50 -17.49 10.04
C PRO A 227 -12.32 -18.14 8.66
N ALA A 228 -11.20 -18.80 8.45
CA ALA A 228 -10.96 -19.54 7.23
C ALA A 228 -12.01 -20.66 7.12
N VAL A 229 -12.95 -20.51 6.21
CA VAL A 229 -13.72 -21.65 5.72
C VAL A 229 -12.74 -22.43 4.85
N ASN A 230 -12.06 -23.40 5.48
CA ASN A 230 -11.13 -24.36 4.90
C ASN A 230 -9.82 -23.84 4.25
N LYS A 231 -8.73 -24.20 4.90
CA LYS A 231 -7.29 -24.22 4.56
C LYS A 231 -6.50 -22.90 4.62
N PRO A 232 -5.30 -22.96 5.26
CA PRO A 232 -4.32 -21.89 5.11
C PRO A 232 -3.96 -21.73 3.64
N SER A 233 -3.82 -20.51 3.18
CA SER A 233 -3.27 -20.22 1.86
C SER A 233 -1.76 -20.47 1.89
N ASN A 234 -1.34 -21.74 1.85
CA ASN A 234 0.03 -22.07 1.55
C ASN A 234 0.26 -21.75 0.07
N ILE A 235 0.46 -20.47 -0.24
CA ILE A 235 0.89 -20.05 -1.57
C ILE A 235 2.32 -20.53 -1.74
N ASN A 236 2.51 -21.52 -2.57
CA ASN A 236 3.82 -22.05 -2.90
C ASN A 236 4.44 -21.34 -4.12
N SER A 237 5.68 -21.69 -4.46
CA SER A 237 6.38 -21.07 -5.60
C SER A 237 5.69 -21.30 -6.95
N SER A 238 4.95 -22.41 -7.11
CA SER A 238 4.19 -22.70 -8.33
C SER A 238 2.97 -21.78 -8.47
N ASP A 239 2.33 -21.41 -7.35
CA ASP A 239 1.22 -20.46 -7.34
C ASP A 239 1.68 -19.06 -7.75
N TYR A 240 2.87 -18.62 -7.31
CA TYR A 240 3.47 -17.37 -7.78
C TYR A 240 3.78 -17.40 -9.28
N SER A 241 4.26 -18.53 -9.80
CA SER A 241 4.51 -18.70 -11.22
C SER A 241 3.21 -18.66 -12.03
N LEU A 242 2.16 -19.30 -11.53
CA LEU A 242 0.83 -19.27 -12.12
C LEU A 242 0.28 -17.83 -12.16
N VAL A 243 0.33 -17.10 -11.03
CA VAL A 243 -0.12 -15.68 -10.97
C VAL A 243 0.69 -14.82 -11.92
N ARG A 244 2.00 -15.01 -12.02
CA ARG A 244 2.85 -14.28 -12.94
C ARG A 244 2.44 -14.53 -14.40
N ASN A 245 2.13 -15.77 -14.74
CA ASN A 245 1.69 -16.16 -16.08
C ASN A 245 0.29 -15.59 -16.39
N ILE A 246 -0.63 -15.68 -15.45
CA ILE A 246 -1.96 -15.07 -15.56
C ILE A 246 -1.83 -13.55 -15.74
N ASN A 247 -1.03 -12.87 -14.92
CA ASN A 247 -0.79 -11.43 -15.04
C ASN A 247 -0.21 -11.03 -16.39
N SER A 248 0.76 -11.81 -16.92
CA SER A 248 1.38 -11.49 -18.22
C SER A 248 0.46 -11.77 -19.40
N ASN A 249 -0.33 -12.83 -19.34
CA ASN A 249 -1.09 -13.32 -20.49
C ASN A 249 -2.57 -12.88 -20.47
N TYR A 250 -3.16 -12.75 -19.29
CA TYR A 250 -4.60 -12.50 -19.14
C TYR A 250 -4.93 -11.05 -18.81
N PHE A 251 -4.15 -10.42 -17.92
CA PHE A 251 -4.38 -9.04 -17.46
C PHE A 251 -3.55 -8.00 -18.21
N SER A 252 -2.68 -8.40 -19.13
CA SER A 252 -1.96 -7.43 -19.97
C SER A 252 -2.88 -6.86 -21.05
N ALA A 253 -2.59 -5.64 -21.50
CA ALA A 253 -3.38 -4.93 -22.50
C ALA A 253 -3.48 -5.66 -23.86
N SER A 254 -2.59 -6.62 -24.13
CA SER A 254 -2.55 -7.42 -25.36
C SER A 254 -3.41 -8.69 -25.32
N ALA A 255 -3.96 -9.07 -24.18
CA ALA A 255 -4.79 -10.25 -24.08
C ALA A 255 -6.20 -9.97 -24.63
N THR A 256 -6.58 -10.68 -25.68
CA THR A 256 -7.96 -10.71 -26.15
C THR A 256 -8.77 -11.59 -25.19
N VAL A 257 -9.67 -10.98 -24.43
CA VAL A 257 -10.53 -11.73 -23.51
C VAL A 257 -11.68 -12.32 -24.31
N CYS A 258 -11.73 -13.64 -24.45
CA CYS A 258 -12.98 -14.32 -24.72
C CYS A 258 -13.91 -14.13 -23.51
N ASN A 259 -15.21 -13.88 -23.73
CA ASN A 259 -16.24 -13.68 -22.70
C ASN A 259 -16.56 -14.96 -21.87
N SER A 260 -15.60 -15.84 -21.67
CA SER A 260 -15.77 -17.05 -20.88
C SER A 260 -15.41 -16.76 -19.42
N LYS A 261 -16.32 -17.05 -18.50
CA LYS A 261 -16.02 -17.09 -17.07
C LYS A 261 -14.91 -18.10 -16.85
N LEU A 262 -13.79 -17.68 -16.23
CA LEU A 262 -12.77 -18.60 -15.75
C LEU A 262 -13.42 -19.52 -14.71
N ALA A 263 -13.56 -20.79 -15.04
CA ALA A 263 -13.99 -21.81 -14.10
C ALA A 263 -12.74 -22.48 -13.51
N TRP A 264 -12.60 -22.41 -12.21
CA TRP A 264 -11.56 -23.11 -11.47
C TRP A 264 -12.12 -24.50 -11.11
N ASN A 265 -11.49 -25.54 -11.53
CA ASN A 265 -11.85 -26.88 -11.09
C ASN A 265 -10.96 -27.32 -9.92
N SER A 266 -11.39 -28.34 -9.19
CA SER A 266 -10.70 -28.89 -8.02
C SER A 266 -9.32 -29.46 -8.28
N ASN A 267 -8.92 -29.60 -9.55
CA ASN A 267 -7.65 -30.19 -9.97
C ASN A 267 -6.62 -29.14 -10.44
N HIS A 268 -6.89 -27.85 -10.22
CA HIS A 268 -6.00 -26.75 -10.58
C HIS A 268 -5.66 -26.61 -12.08
N THR A 269 -6.47 -27.14 -12.96
CA THR A 269 -6.37 -26.93 -14.40
C THR A 269 -7.33 -25.85 -14.87
N ILE A 270 -6.83 -24.96 -15.74
CA ILE A 270 -7.66 -23.95 -16.41
C ILE A 270 -8.30 -24.63 -17.61
N GLY A 271 -9.62 -24.71 -17.61
CA GLY A 271 -10.39 -25.17 -18.77
C GLY A 271 -10.76 -24.00 -19.71
#